data_5e7552de6c3d1d5d5e4b81c35872b140
#
_entry.id   5e7552de6c3d1d5d5e4b81c35872b140
#
_cell.length_a   1.000
_cell.length_b   1.000
_cell.length_c   1.000
_cell.angle_alpha   90.00
_cell.angle_beta   90.00
_cell.angle_gamma   90.00
#
_symmetry.space_group_name_H-M   'P 1'
#
loop_
_entity.id
_entity.type
_entity.pdbx_description
1 polymer ?
#
loop_
_entity_poly.entity_id
_entity_poly.type
_entity_poly.pdbx_seq_one_letter_code
_entity_poly.pdbx_strand_id
1 'polypeptide(L)'
;MKIGILVQMIGWMLLHCVATGIETPEFKPLFDGKTLDGWVDVNTSPDTWSVKDGVLVCSGTPIGVMRSEKQYENFILSIEWMHLEAGGNSGVFVWSEGEVFRENRLPSGVEVQMLENDYPKIYNRVREYVSGELFGAGTVTTIPDHPRGKRSSSVEYRCKGKGEWNHYLVVCVDGVVKLSINGKFVNGVRGSSVKKGYLCLESEGAQIHFRNIEIMELPPGVIKASEIVPLAK
;
A
#
# COMPACT_ATOMS: atom_id res chain seq x y z
N MET A 1 15.48 -22.48 -81.80
CA MET A 1 16.12 -22.48 -80.48
C MET A 1 15.53 -21.32 -79.70
N LYS A 2 14.59 -21.57 -78.76
CA LYS A 2 13.97 -20.54 -77.91
C LYS A 2 14.40 -20.86 -76.51
N ILE A 3 15.18 -19.97 -75.92
CA ILE A 3 15.66 -20.04 -74.52
C ILE A 3 14.56 -19.40 -73.65
N GLY A 4 13.93 -20.19 -72.80
CA GLY A 4 12.94 -19.69 -71.82
C GLY A 4 13.66 -19.21 -70.58
N ILE A 5 13.40 -17.96 -70.16
CA ILE A 5 13.86 -17.36 -68.93
C ILE A 5 12.86 -17.66 -67.85
N LEU A 6 13.28 -18.46 -66.85
CA LEU A 6 12.48 -18.76 -65.64
C LEU A 6 12.72 -17.64 -64.62
N VAL A 7 11.72 -16.78 -64.40
CA VAL A 7 11.77 -15.74 -63.37
C VAL A 7 11.29 -16.36 -62.05
N GLN A 8 12.20 -16.58 -61.12
CA GLN A 8 11.85 -16.94 -59.74
C GLN A 8 11.43 -15.68 -58.96
N MET A 9 10.13 -15.61 -58.62
CA MET A 9 9.59 -14.67 -57.66
C MET A 9 9.97 -15.14 -56.25
N ILE A 10 10.96 -14.51 -55.61
CA ILE A 10 11.25 -14.66 -54.20
C ILE A 10 10.28 -13.74 -53.44
N GLY A 11 9.24 -14.34 -52.88
CA GLY A 11 8.31 -13.64 -52.02
C GLY A 11 9.01 -13.25 -50.69
N TRP A 12 9.18 -12.01 -50.47
CA TRP A 12 9.63 -11.48 -49.18
C TRP A 12 8.44 -11.52 -48.21
N MET A 13 8.45 -12.52 -47.30
CA MET A 13 7.51 -12.61 -46.20
C MET A 13 8.01 -11.63 -45.13
N LEU A 14 7.48 -10.40 -45.12
CA LEU A 14 7.71 -9.44 -44.04
C LEU A 14 7.10 -10.01 -42.76
N LEU A 15 7.94 -10.60 -41.91
CA LEU A 15 7.60 -10.94 -40.55
C LEU A 15 7.38 -9.62 -39.81
N HIS A 16 6.12 -9.23 -39.64
CA HIS A 16 5.76 -8.14 -38.74
C HIS A 16 5.96 -8.65 -37.30
N CYS A 17 7.13 -8.39 -36.74
CA CYS A 17 7.37 -8.52 -35.32
C CYS A 17 6.53 -7.43 -34.63
N VAL A 18 5.37 -7.77 -34.13
CA VAL A 18 4.63 -6.90 -33.23
C VAL A 18 5.45 -6.88 -31.94
N ALA A 19 6.29 -5.89 -31.78
CA ALA A 19 6.90 -5.58 -30.51
C ALA A 19 5.74 -5.17 -29.57
N THR A 20 5.27 -6.10 -28.75
CA THR A 20 4.48 -5.74 -27.58
C THR A 20 5.35 -4.87 -26.71
N GLY A 21 5.14 -3.55 -26.78
CA GLY A 21 5.87 -2.60 -25.95
C GLY A 21 5.66 -2.99 -24.49
N ILE A 22 6.73 -3.43 -23.84
CA ILE A 22 6.73 -3.59 -22.39
C ILE A 22 6.66 -2.15 -21.87
N GLU A 23 5.47 -1.73 -21.40
CA GLU A 23 5.32 -0.44 -20.72
C GLU A 23 6.26 -0.43 -19.52
N THR A 24 7.12 0.58 -19.46
CA THR A 24 7.96 0.79 -18.27
C THR A 24 7.05 1.13 -17.09
N PRO A 25 7.15 0.44 -15.95
CA PRO A 25 6.36 0.78 -14.77
C PRO A 25 6.57 2.24 -14.37
N GLU A 26 5.48 2.96 -14.12
CA GLU A 26 5.47 4.35 -13.69
C GLU A 26 4.51 4.56 -12.52
N PHE A 27 4.74 5.60 -11.72
CA PHE A 27 3.79 5.99 -10.67
C PHE A 27 2.53 6.58 -11.30
N LYS A 28 1.38 6.09 -10.81
CA LYS A 28 0.05 6.59 -11.16
C LYS A 28 -0.66 7.05 -9.89
N PRO A 29 -1.36 8.19 -9.93
CA PRO A 29 -2.09 8.66 -8.76
C PRO A 29 -3.21 7.67 -8.38
N LEU A 30 -3.30 7.34 -7.09
CA LEU A 30 -4.43 6.67 -6.46
C LEU A 30 -5.42 7.67 -5.87
N PHE A 31 -4.99 8.89 -5.68
CA PHE A 31 -5.80 10.01 -5.21
C PHE A 31 -5.53 11.23 -6.10
N ASP A 32 -6.58 11.77 -6.68
CA ASP A 32 -6.51 12.87 -7.65
C ASP A 32 -6.47 14.28 -7.00
N GLY A 33 -6.54 14.33 -5.67
CA GLY A 33 -6.61 15.57 -4.90
C GLY A 33 -7.97 16.26 -4.94
N LYS A 34 -9.01 15.67 -5.51
CA LYS A 34 -10.33 16.29 -5.74
C LYS A 34 -11.50 15.44 -5.29
N THR A 35 -11.45 14.14 -5.54
CA THR A 35 -12.54 13.19 -5.29
C THR A 35 -12.07 11.98 -4.50
N LEU A 36 -13.01 11.17 -4.03
CA LEU A 36 -12.75 9.85 -3.42
C LEU A 36 -12.96 8.72 -4.43
N ASP A 37 -13.01 9.02 -5.73
CA ASP A 37 -13.16 8.02 -6.77
C ASP A 37 -12.02 6.99 -6.71
N GLY A 38 -12.35 5.71 -6.85
CA GLY A 38 -11.40 4.60 -6.67
C GLY A 38 -11.21 4.12 -5.23
N TRP A 39 -11.96 4.72 -4.29
CA TRP A 39 -11.96 4.37 -2.87
C TRP A 39 -13.35 3.99 -2.35
N VAL A 40 -13.39 3.09 -1.37
CA VAL A 40 -14.62 2.56 -0.77
C VAL A 40 -14.53 2.63 0.75
N ASP A 41 -15.53 3.23 1.38
CA ASP A 41 -15.69 3.23 2.84
C ASP A 41 -15.99 1.83 3.37
N VAL A 42 -15.29 1.45 4.44
CA VAL A 42 -15.55 0.20 5.17
C VAL A 42 -15.57 0.49 6.66
N ASN A 43 -16.73 0.32 7.28
CA ASN A 43 -16.99 0.59 8.70
C ASN A 43 -16.82 2.06 9.14
N THR A 44 -16.67 3.01 8.21
CA THR A 44 -16.63 4.44 8.52
C THR A 44 -17.99 5.11 8.25
N SER A 45 -18.13 6.37 8.56
CA SER A 45 -19.31 7.17 8.21
C SER A 45 -18.99 8.12 7.06
N PRO A 46 -20.02 8.64 6.35
CA PRO A 46 -19.79 9.55 5.23
C PRO A 46 -18.92 10.76 5.55
N ASP A 47 -18.92 11.21 6.81
CA ASP A 47 -18.16 12.37 7.27
C ASP A 47 -16.74 12.02 7.76
N THR A 48 -16.36 10.73 7.75
CA THR A 48 -15.02 10.30 8.19
C THR A 48 -13.95 10.77 7.24
N TRP A 49 -14.25 10.75 5.94
CA TRP A 49 -13.32 11.07 4.86
C TRP A 49 -13.80 12.24 4.05
N SER A 50 -12.93 13.19 3.80
CA SER A 50 -13.23 14.37 2.97
C SER A 50 -12.00 14.82 2.21
N VAL A 51 -12.20 15.63 1.17
CA VAL A 51 -11.13 16.25 0.39
C VAL A 51 -11.14 17.75 0.63
N LYS A 52 -10.00 18.30 1.02
CA LYS A 52 -9.83 19.73 1.23
C LYS A 52 -8.47 20.20 0.72
N ASP A 53 -8.47 21.15 -0.19
CA ASP A 53 -7.25 21.78 -0.74
C ASP A 53 -6.22 20.78 -1.27
N GLY A 54 -6.67 19.73 -1.97
CA GLY A 54 -5.80 18.68 -2.50
C GLY A 54 -5.35 17.62 -1.48
N VAL A 55 -5.88 17.69 -0.26
CA VAL A 55 -5.55 16.79 0.85
C VAL A 55 -6.75 15.90 1.16
N LEU A 56 -6.50 14.61 1.30
CA LEU A 56 -7.45 13.66 1.85
C LEU A 56 -7.40 13.76 3.39
N VAL A 57 -8.50 14.16 3.98
CA VAL A 57 -8.65 14.36 5.43
C VAL A 57 -9.44 13.20 6.00
N CYS A 58 -8.88 12.53 7.00
CA CYS A 58 -9.56 11.54 7.83
C CYS A 58 -9.80 12.11 9.22
N SER A 59 -11.04 12.07 9.71
CA SER A 59 -11.39 12.52 11.06
C SER A 59 -10.90 11.59 12.18
N GLY A 60 -10.58 10.33 11.83
CA GLY A 60 -10.20 9.29 12.77
C GLY A 60 -11.38 8.56 13.43
N THR A 61 -12.62 8.95 13.17
CA THR A 61 -13.80 8.35 13.79
C THR A 61 -14.97 8.23 12.82
N PRO A 62 -15.73 7.12 12.89
CA PRO A 62 -15.49 5.90 13.68
C PRO A 62 -14.28 5.11 13.18
N ILE A 63 -13.83 4.12 13.96
CA ILE A 63 -12.77 3.20 13.53
C ILE A 63 -13.25 2.39 12.33
N GLY A 64 -12.40 2.31 11.31
CA GLY A 64 -12.63 1.63 10.06
C GLY A 64 -11.54 1.97 9.06
N VAL A 65 -11.80 1.72 7.80
CA VAL A 65 -10.83 2.01 6.73
C VAL A 65 -11.51 2.59 5.50
N MET A 66 -10.74 3.26 4.68
CA MET A 66 -11.06 3.52 3.29
C MET A 66 -10.15 2.64 2.43
N ARG A 67 -10.74 1.70 1.68
CA ARG A 67 -9.99 0.77 0.84
C ARG A 67 -10.01 1.19 -0.62
N SER A 68 -8.98 0.80 -1.38
CA SER A 68 -9.01 0.88 -2.84
C SER A 68 -10.12 0.00 -3.42
N GLU A 69 -10.69 0.37 -4.58
CA GLU A 69 -11.62 -0.49 -5.32
C GLU A 69 -10.91 -1.72 -5.90
N LYS A 70 -9.64 -1.59 -6.28
CA LYS A 70 -8.83 -2.60 -6.92
C LYS A 70 -7.90 -3.29 -5.92
N GLN A 71 -7.67 -4.59 -6.11
CA GLN A 71 -6.59 -5.33 -5.46
C GLN A 71 -5.27 -5.17 -6.22
N TYR A 72 -4.18 -5.11 -5.48
CA TYR A 72 -2.82 -5.00 -6.00
C TYR A 72 -1.98 -6.20 -5.55
N GLU A 73 -1.06 -6.62 -6.42
CA GLU A 73 -0.18 -7.78 -6.19
C GLU A 73 1.25 -7.32 -5.91
N ASN A 74 2.01 -7.04 -6.95
CA ASN A 74 3.36 -6.48 -6.85
C ASN A 74 3.30 -4.98 -7.15
N PHE A 75 3.79 -4.14 -6.25
CA PHE A 75 3.72 -2.69 -6.42
C PHE A 75 4.69 -1.95 -5.52
N ILE A 76 4.88 -0.67 -5.83
CA ILE A 76 5.48 0.32 -4.94
C ILE A 76 4.43 1.38 -4.66
N LEU A 77 4.11 1.60 -3.38
CA LEU A 77 3.23 2.67 -2.92
C LEU A 77 4.08 3.85 -2.42
N SER A 78 3.76 5.04 -2.90
CA SER A 78 4.27 6.32 -2.39
C SER A 78 3.11 7.06 -1.74
N ILE A 79 3.27 7.49 -0.49
CA ILE A 79 2.22 8.19 0.26
C ILE A 79 2.82 9.20 1.24
N GLU A 80 2.27 10.41 1.26
CA GLU A 80 2.56 11.39 2.30
C GLU A 80 1.42 11.46 3.32
N TRP A 81 1.77 11.55 4.60
CA TRP A 81 0.83 11.60 5.71
C TRP A 81 1.28 12.55 6.82
N MET A 82 0.31 13.04 7.61
CA MET A 82 0.55 13.99 8.69
C MET A 82 -0.51 13.86 9.77
N HIS A 83 -0.12 13.56 11.00
CA HIS A 83 -1.00 13.71 12.17
C HIS A 83 -1.10 15.18 12.60
N LEU A 84 -2.28 15.60 13.04
CA LEU A 84 -2.54 16.98 13.49
C LEU A 84 -2.37 17.12 15.00
N GLU A 85 -2.47 16.01 15.73
CA GLU A 85 -2.47 15.99 17.19
C GLU A 85 -1.43 15.00 17.71
N ALA A 86 -0.97 15.24 18.94
CA ALA A 86 -0.06 14.33 19.62
C ALA A 86 -0.76 13.01 19.95
N GLY A 87 -0.04 11.89 19.80
CA GLY A 87 -0.55 10.56 20.10
C GLY A 87 -1.53 10.02 19.07
N GLY A 88 -1.55 10.58 17.86
CA GLY A 88 -2.37 10.08 16.77
C GLY A 88 -2.00 8.64 16.37
N ASN A 89 -3.02 7.86 16.00
CA ASN A 89 -2.89 6.50 15.49
C ASN A 89 -3.58 6.38 14.14
N SER A 90 -2.89 5.74 13.20
CA SER A 90 -3.37 5.36 11.87
C SER A 90 -2.38 4.37 11.25
N GLY A 91 -2.67 3.92 10.04
CA GLY A 91 -1.83 3.03 9.27
C GLY A 91 -2.25 2.95 7.82
N VAL A 92 -1.44 2.29 7.02
CA VAL A 92 -1.85 1.80 5.71
C VAL A 92 -1.70 0.28 5.69
N PHE A 93 -2.79 -0.41 5.32
CA PHE A 93 -2.73 -1.85 5.06
C PHE A 93 -2.38 -2.10 3.61
N VAL A 94 -1.51 -3.06 3.38
CA VAL A 94 -1.22 -3.63 2.06
C VAL A 94 -1.65 -5.09 2.03
N TRP A 95 -2.09 -5.56 0.86
CA TRP A 95 -2.63 -6.91 0.66
C TRP A 95 -3.78 -7.24 1.64
N SER A 96 -4.64 -6.26 1.85
CA SER A 96 -5.72 -6.33 2.83
C SER A 96 -6.95 -7.04 2.28
N GLU A 97 -7.73 -7.64 3.17
CA GLU A 97 -9.06 -8.15 2.84
C GLU A 97 -10.04 -7.00 2.57
N GLY A 98 -11.07 -7.27 1.76
CA GLY A 98 -12.00 -6.22 1.35
C GLY A 98 -13.08 -5.90 2.37
N GLU A 99 -13.34 -6.81 3.31
CA GLU A 99 -14.36 -6.69 4.35
C GLU A 99 -13.71 -6.82 5.72
N VAL A 100 -14.37 -6.28 6.74
CA VAL A 100 -13.86 -6.30 8.10
C VAL A 100 -14.81 -7.09 8.98
N PHE A 101 -14.33 -8.21 9.51
CA PHE A 101 -15.09 -9.12 10.38
C PHE A 101 -14.61 -9.12 11.83
N ARG A 102 -13.56 -8.33 12.15
CA ARG A 102 -12.99 -8.28 13.49
C ARG A 102 -13.71 -7.27 14.39
N GLU A 103 -13.73 -7.55 15.69
CA GLU A 103 -14.34 -6.66 16.68
C GLU A 103 -13.76 -5.24 16.70
N ASN A 104 -12.44 -5.12 16.39
CA ASN A 104 -11.78 -3.82 16.32
C ASN A 104 -12.08 -3.03 15.02
N ARG A 105 -12.93 -3.57 14.14
CA ARG A 105 -13.39 -2.94 12.89
C ARG A 105 -12.31 -2.71 11.83
N LEU A 106 -11.11 -3.27 12.01
CA LEU A 106 -10.00 -3.18 11.08
C LEU A 106 -9.81 -4.47 10.28
N PRO A 107 -9.34 -4.41 9.04
CA PRO A 107 -9.17 -5.58 8.18
C PRO A 107 -7.99 -6.46 8.60
N SER A 108 -7.92 -7.68 8.05
CA SER A 108 -6.67 -8.44 8.00
C SER A 108 -5.82 -7.94 6.83
N GLY A 109 -4.50 -7.92 7.01
CA GLY A 109 -3.54 -7.46 5.99
C GLY A 109 -2.14 -7.33 6.57
N VAL A 110 -1.21 -6.81 5.80
CA VAL A 110 0.08 -6.34 6.34
C VAL A 110 -0.06 -4.86 6.65
N GLU A 111 0.08 -4.51 7.92
CA GLU A 111 -0.04 -3.14 8.38
C GLU A 111 1.31 -2.44 8.40
N VAL A 112 1.33 -1.23 7.85
CA VAL A 112 2.42 -0.26 7.91
C VAL A 112 1.99 0.86 8.84
N GLN A 113 2.47 0.80 10.08
CA GLN A 113 2.02 1.65 11.17
C GLN A 113 2.37 3.12 10.98
N MET A 114 1.41 4.01 11.24
CA MET A 114 1.54 5.47 11.23
C MET A 114 1.16 6.05 12.60
N LEU A 115 2.08 6.04 13.56
CA LEU A 115 1.88 6.63 14.89
C LEU A 115 2.50 8.02 14.95
N GLU A 116 1.86 8.93 15.67
CA GLU A 116 2.52 10.17 16.05
C GLU A 116 3.57 9.91 17.13
N ASN A 117 4.66 10.67 17.13
CA ASN A 117 5.88 10.39 17.91
C ASN A 117 5.66 10.35 19.44
N ASP A 118 4.67 11.05 19.96
CA ASP A 118 4.32 11.05 21.38
C ASP A 118 3.39 9.90 21.79
N TYR A 119 2.93 9.08 20.82
CA TYR A 119 2.01 7.96 21.09
C TYR A 119 2.50 7.03 22.22
N PRO A 120 3.75 6.55 22.22
CA PRO A 120 4.24 5.66 23.28
C PRO A 120 4.19 6.31 24.66
N LYS A 121 4.50 7.60 24.76
CA LYS A 121 4.49 8.35 26.02
C LYS A 121 3.06 8.58 26.53
N ILE A 122 2.15 8.98 25.65
CA ILE A 122 0.75 9.28 26.00
C ILE A 122 0.03 8.02 26.46
N TYR A 123 0.24 6.90 25.78
CA TYR A 123 -0.45 5.65 26.06
C TYR A 123 0.37 4.65 26.88
N ASN A 124 1.46 5.09 27.51
CA ASN A 124 2.35 4.27 28.35
C ASN A 124 2.79 2.98 27.65
N ARG A 125 3.23 3.11 26.40
CA ARG A 125 3.77 2.01 25.60
C ARG A 125 5.29 2.00 25.65
N VAL A 126 5.90 0.87 25.26
CA VAL A 126 7.35 0.81 25.09
C VAL A 126 7.79 1.76 23.98
N ARG A 127 9.00 2.30 24.09
CA ARG A 127 9.52 3.34 23.18
C ARG A 127 9.53 2.90 21.72
N GLU A 128 9.71 1.61 21.47
CA GLU A 128 9.76 1.01 20.14
C GLU A 128 8.37 0.91 19.45
N TYR A 129 7.29 1.24 20.19
CA TYR A 129 5.94 1.28 19.63
C TYR A 129 5.70 2.62 18.92
N VAL A 130 6.23 2.74 17.72
CA VAL A 130 6.31 3.99 16.94
C VAL A 130 5.95 3.75 15.47
N SER A 131 5.88 4.81 14.71
CA SER A 131 5.70 4.76 13.25
C SER A 131 6.73 3.86 12.57
N GLY A 132 6.25 3.18 11.52
CA GLY A 132 7.08 2.33 10.69
C GLY A 132 7.26 0.91 11.21
N GLU A 133 6.52 0.48 12.24
CA GLU A 133 6.38 -0.94 12.51
C GLU A 133 5.64 -1.62 11.36
N LEU A 134 6.04 -2.86 11.06
CA LEU A 134 5.41 -3.71 10.06
C LEU A 134 4.98 -5.03 10.71
N PHE A 135 3.76 -5.47 10.44
CA PHE A 135 3.27 -6.75 10.97
C PHE A 135 2.07 -7.27 10.20
N GLY A 136 1.88 -8.57 10.25
CA GLY A 136 0.62 -9.19 9.84
C GLY A 136 -0.46 -8.93 10.88
N ALA A 137 -1.57 -8.33 10.46
CA ALA A 137 -2.75 -8.06 11.28
C ALA A 137 -3.87 -9.05 10.96
N GLY A 138 -4.71 -9.36 11.94
CA GLY A 138 -5.82 -10.30 11.79
C GLY A 138 -5.32 -11.72 11.53
N THR A 139 -5.73 -12.30 10.41
CA THR A 139 -5.36 -13.67 9.99
C THR A 139 -4.04 -13.72 9.22
N VAL A 140 -3.51 -12.57 8.81
CA VAL A 140 -2.27 -12.49 8.04
C VAL A 140 -1.05 -12.67 8.94
N THR A 141 -0.10 -13.47 8.50
CA THR A 141 1.16 -13.71 9.19
C THR A 141 2.34 -13.24 8.36
N THR A 142 3.37 -12.77 9.03
CA THR A 142 4.63 -12.31 8.42
C THR A 142 5.83 -12.74 9.28
N ILE A 143 7.00 -12.74 8.67
CA ILE A 143 8.29 -12.93 9.36
C ILE A 143 8.96 -11.57 9.44
N PRO A 144 9.15 -10.99 10.64
CA PRO A 144 9.81 -9.70 10.79
C PRO A 144 11.30 -9.75 10.44
N ASP A 145 11.82 -8.68 9.83
CA ASP A 145 13.27 -8.53 9.60
C ASP A 145 13.97 -8.06 10.88
N HIS A 146 13.31 -7.23 11.68
CA HIS A 146 13.81 -6.71 12.97
C HIS A 146 12.81 -7.04 14.09
N PRO A 147 12.84 -8.27 14.63
CA PRO A 147 11.78 -8.80 15.47
C PRO A 147 11.60 -8.03 16.79
N ARG A 148 10.35 -7.61 17.05
CA ARG A 148 9.80 -7.25 18.34
C ARG A 148 8.51 -8.06 18.55
N GLY A 149 8.65 -9.28 19.03
CA GLY A 149 7.58 -10.27 18.99
C GLY A 149 7.19 -10.60 17.53
N LYS A 150 5.91 -10.44 17.20
CA LYS A 150 5.39 -10.65 15.84
C LYS A 150 5.53 -9.42 14.93
N ARG A 151 5.96 -8.29 15.45
CA ARG A 151 6.15 -7.02 14.73
C ARG A 151 7.60 -6.85 14.33
N SER A 152 7.85 -6.17 13.24
CA SER A 152 9.17 -5.72 12.81
C SER A 152 9.32 -4.23 13.15
N SER A 153 10.33 -3.89 13.94
CA SER A 153 10.61 -2.52 14.36
C SER A 153 11.55 -1.82 13.38
N SER A 154 11.36 -0.52 13.17
CA SER A 154 12.30 0.30 12.41
C SER A 154 13.66 0.36 13.08
N VAL A 155 14.73 0.20 12.29
CA VAL A 155 16.12 0.32 12.79
C VAL A 155 16.51 1.78 13.05
N GLU A 156 15.74 2.74 12.53
CA GLU A 156 15.96 4.17 12.71
C GLU A 156 14.62 4.90 12.75
N TYR A 157 14.43 5.77 13.74
CA TYR A 157 13.23 6.59 13.87
C TYR A 157 13.39 7.86 13.04
N ARG A 158 12.61 7.97 11.97
CA ARG A 158 12.73 9.06 10.99
C ARG A 158 11.45 9.88 10.81
N CYS A 159 10.35 9.48 11.46
CA CYS A 159 9.12 10.25 11.38
C CYS A 159 9.26 11.60 12.09
N LYS A 160 8.76 12.62 11.43
CA LYS A 160 8.58 13.96 11.99
C LYS A 160 7.33 13.95 12.85
N GLY A 161 7.22 14.89 13.78
CA GLY A 161 6.11 15.03 14.70
C GLY A 161 4.84 15.58 14.04
N LYS A 162 3.84 15.83 14.88
CA LYS A 162 2.55 16.39 14.46
C LYS A 162 2.71 17.71 13.69
N GLY A 163 1.85 17.90 12.71
CA GLY A 163 1.87 19.08 11.85
C GLY A 163 2.94 19.06 10.75
N GLU A 164 3.72 17.98 10.66
CA GLU A 164 4.75 17.83 9.64
C GLU A 164 4.45 16.64 8.72
N TRP A 165 4.68 16.83 7.41
CA TRP A 165 4.50 15.79 6.41
C TRP A 165 5.61 14.74 6.49
N ASN A 166 5.20 13.48 6.54
CA ASN A 166 6.06 12.30 6.42
C ASN A 166 5.80 11.62 5.08
N HIS A 167 6.83 11.03 4.50
CA HIS A 167 6.75 10.26 3.27
C HIS A 167 7.10 8.80 3.52
N TYR A 168 6.20 7.91 3.14
CA TYR A 168 6.43 6.47 3.08
C TYR A 168 6.56 6.01 1.64
N LEU A 169 7.60 5.21 1.36
CA LEU A 169 7.71 4.39 0.17
C LEU A 169 7.64 2.94 0.61
N VAL A 170 6.59 2.24 0.19
CA VAL A 170 6.32 0.85 0.58
C VAL A 170 6.46 -0.05 -0.64
N VAL A 171 7.48 -0.92 -0.64
CA VAL A 171 7.72 -1.90 -1.72
C VAL A 171 7.10 -3.22 -1.34
N CYS A 172 6.16 -3.71 -2.13
CA CYS A 172 5.42 -4.96 -1.92
C CYS A 172 5.65 -5.90 -3.09
N VAL A 173 6.43 -6.96 -2.88
CA VAL A 173 6.78 -7.93 -3.94
C VAL A 173 6.83 -9.33 -3.36
N ASP A 174 6.03 -10.24 -3.91
CA ASP A 174 6.05 -11.69 -3.61
C ASP A 174 6.13 -12.02 -2.09
N GLY A 175 5.28 -11.38 -1.30
CA GLY A 175 5.21 -11.61 0.15
C GLY A 175 6.29 -10.90 0.97
N VAL A 176 7.08 -10.04 0.34
CA VAL A 176 8.06 -9.16 0.99
C VAL A 176 7.52 -7.75 1.01
N VAL A 177 7.55 -7.10 2.17
CA VAL A 177 7.26 -5.67 2.32
C VAL A 177 8.49 -4.97 2.86
N LYS A 178 8.92 -3.89 2.19
CA LYS A 178 10.01 -3.01 2.65
C LYS A 178 9.49 -1.59 2.78
N LEU A 179 9.90 -0.92 3.84
CA LEU A 179 9.48 0.45 4.17
C LEU A 179 10.64 1.41 4.16
N SER A 180 10.51 2.46 3.37
CA SER A 180 11.34 3.67 3.48
C SER A 180 10.54 4.79 4.15
N ILE A 181 11.16 5.47 5.12
CA ILE A 181 10.62 6.64 5.79
C ILE A 181 11.51 7.83 5.50
N ASN A 182 10.92 8.89 4.92
CA ASN A 182 11.63 10.13 4.61
C ASN A 182 12.97 9.87 3.88
N GLY A 183 12.90 9.04 2.82
CA GLY A 183 14.01 8.78 1.90
C GLY A 183 15.00 7.69 2.31
N LYS A 184 14.76 6.94 3.41
CA LYS A 184 15.67 5.85 3.83
C LYS A 184 14.89 4.59 4.18
N PHE A 185 15.29 3.43 3.64
CA PHE A 185 14.75 2.14 4.03
C PHE A 185 15.16 1.80 5.47
N VAL A 186 14.16 1.52 6.30
CA VAL A 186 14.34 1.35 7.76
C VAL A 186 13.69 0.09 8.32
N ASN A 187 12.80 -0.57 7.56
CA ASN A 187 12.10 -1.74 8.05
C ASN A 187 11.67 -2.69 6.95
N GLY A 188 11.31 -3.90 7.32
CA GLY A 188 10.77 -4.90 6.41
C GLY A 188 10.16 -6.10 7.12
N VAL A 189 9.31 -6.81 6.37
CA VAL A 189 8.82 -8.14 6.67
C VAL A 189 8.90 -8.99 5.43
N ARG A 190 8.88 -10.32 5.59
CA ARG A 190 8.86 -11.29 4.50
C ARG A 190 7.93 -12.46 4.81
N GLY A 191 7.70 -13.31 3.82
CA GLY A 191 6.89 -14.52 3.99
C GLY A 191 5.46 -14.22 4.38
N SER A 192 4.88 -13.10 3.86
CA SER A 192 3.47 -12.81 4.08
C SER A 192 2.62 -13.97 3.57
N SER A 193 1.63 -14.38 4.38
CA SER A 193 0.67 -15.42 4.01
C SER A 193 -0.30 -14.99 2.91
N VAL A 194 -0.37 -13.69 2.61
CA VAL A 194 -1.10 -13.09 1.49
C VAL A 194 -0.16 -12.21 0.67
N LYS A 195 -0.34 -12.19 -0.65
CA LYS A 195 0.52 -11.46 -1.59
C LYS A 195 -0.26 -10.60 -2.58
N LYS A 196 -1.58 -10.55 -2.43
CA LYS A 196 -2.49 -9.74 -3.23
C LYS A 196 -3.67 -9.34 -2.38
N GLY A 197 -4.10 -8.08 -2.50
CA GLY A 197 -5.23 -7.55 -1.76
C GLY A 197 -5.39 -6.05 -1.96
N TYR A 198 -6.28 -5.46 -1.17
CA TYR A 198 -6.59 -4.04 -1.20
C TYR A 198 -5.52 -3.22 -0.46
N LEU A 199 -5.42 -1.95 -0.83
CA LEU A 199 -4.82 -0.91 -0.01
C LEU A 199 -5.91 -0.32 0.88
N CYS A 200 -5.64 -0.17 2.18
CA CYS A 200 -6.58 0.47 3.09
C CYS A 200 -5.89 1.56 3.89
N LEU A 201 -6.47 2.76 3.91
CA LEU A 201 -6.09 3.85 4.81
C LEU A 201 -6.93 3.72 6.08
N GLU A 202 -6.31 3.90 7.23
CA GLU A 202 -6.92 3.61 8.52
C GLU A 202 -7.46 4.87 9.19
N SER A 203 -8.70 4.77 9.68
CA SER A 203 -9.33 5.69 10.63
C SER A 203 -9.27 5.06 12.01
N GLU A 204 -8.39 5.57 12.91
CA GLU A 204 -8.18 4.95 14.23
C GLU A 204 -7.98 5.99 15.34
N GLY A 205 -9.02 6.81 15.57
CA GLY A 205 -9.17 7.63 16.77
C GLY A 205 -8.53 9.02 16.72
N ALA A 206 -7.80 9.38 15.66
CA ALA A 206 -7.17 10.69 15.53
C ALA A 206 -7.23 11.21 14.10
N GLN A 207 -7.31 12.55 13.98
CA GLN A 207 -7.27 13.19 12.67
C GLN A 207 -5.92 12.99 12.01
N ILE A 208 -5.95 12.52 10.76
CA ILE A 208 -4.78 12.34 9.91
C ILE A 208 -5.07 12.86 8.50
N HIS A 209 -4.06 13.44 7.88
CA HIS A 209 -4.09 13.94 6.52
C HIS A 209 -3.22 13.09 5.62
N PHE A 210 -3.67 12.87 4.38
CA PHE A 210 -2.91 12.17 3.33
C PHE A 210 -2.89 13.00 2.06
N ARG A 211 -1.80 12.88 1.29
CA ARG A 211 -1.68 13.45 -0.06
C ARG A 211 -0.65 12.69 -0.87
N ASN A 212 -0.53 13.01 -2.15
CA ASN A 212 0.46 12.40 -3.05
C ASN A 212 0.47 10.87 -2.93
N ILE A 213 -0.75 10.28 -2.97
CA ILE A 213 -0.92 8.83 -2.91
C ILE A 213 -0.78 8.30 -4.32
N GLU A 214 0.32 7.62 -4.59
CA GLU A 214 0.67 7.11 -5.91
C GLU A 214 1.11 5.66 -5.83
N ILE A 215 0.83 4.90 -6.89
CA ILE A 215 1.23 3.50 -7.00
C ILE A 215 1.97 3.25 -8.32
N MET A 216 3.05 2.46 -8.24
CA MET A 216 3.69 1.86 -9.39
C MET A 216 3.41 0.36 -9.35
N GLU A 217 2.55 -0.12 -10.24
CA GLU A 217 2.31 -1.56 -10.39
C GLU A 217 3.50 -2.22 -11.09
N LEU A 218 4.00 -3.29 -10.50
CA LEU A 218 5.06 -4.12 -11.05
C LEU A 218 4.43 -5.33 -11.76
N PRO A 219 5.15 -6.00 -12.66
CA PRO A 219 4.64 -7.20 -13.32
C PRO A 219 4.10 -8.22 -12.30
N PRO A 220 2.97 -8.88 -12.60
CA PRO A 220 2.40 -9.88 -11.71
C PRO A 220 3.34 -11.09 -11.56
N GLY A 221 3.32 -11.70 -10.38
CA GLY A 221 3.94 -12.99 -10.11
C GLY A 221 2.92 -14.13 -10.27
N VAL A 222 3.36 -15.35 -9.92
CA VAL A 222 2.47 -16.51 -9.82
C VAL A 222 2.02 -16.63 -8.38
N ILE A 223 0.75 -16.25 -8.11
CA ILE A 223 0.16 -16.30 -6.77
C ILE A 223 -0.84 -17.44 -6.66
N LYS A 224 -0.71 -18.25 -5.61
CA LYS A 224 -1.68 -19.30 -5.29
C LYS A 224 -2.98 -18.68 -4.80
N ALA A 225 -4.12 -19.35 -5.07
CA ALA A 225 -5.43 -18.88 -4.61
C ALA A 225 -5.50 -18.65 -3.09
N SER A 226 -4.77 -19.44 -2.29
CA SER A 226 -4.68 -19.30 -0.84
C SER A 226 -3.89 -18.07 -0.36
N GLU A 227 -3.17 -17.41 -1.25
CA GLU A 227 -2.37 -16.20 -0.97
C GLU A 227 -3.09 -14.91 -1.42
N ILE A 228 -4.31 -15.04 -1.94
CA ILE A 228 -5.17 -13.93 -2.35
C ILE A 228 -6.18 -13.69 -1.22
N VAL A 229 -6.32 -12.45 -0.77
CA VAL A 229 -7.37 -12.09 0.18
C VAL A 229 -8.75 -12.13 -0.49
N PRO A 230 -9.83 -12.41 0.26
CA PRO A 230 -11.18 -12.46 -0.29
C PRO A 230 -11.54 -11.16 -1.02
N LEU A 231 -12.29 -11.29 -2.12
CA LEU A 231 -12.89 -10.14 -2.79
C LEU A 231 -13.99 -9.56 -1.90
N ALA A 232 -14.10 -8.24 -1.85
CA ALA A 232 -15.24 -7.57 -1.25
C ALA A 232 -16.53 -7.96 -1.99
N LYS A 233 -17.60 -8.23 -1.24
CA LYS A 233 -18.92 -8.52 -1.77
C LYS A 233 -19.69 -7.25 -2.07
#